data_f1129a920c95820e09e14a0787a6640e
#
_entry.id   f1129a920c95820e09e14a0787a6640e
#
_cell.length_a   1.000
_cell.length_b   1.000
_cell.length_c   1.000
_cell.angle_alpha   90.00
_cell.angle_beta   90.00
_cell.angle_gamma   90.00
#
_symmetry.space_group_name_H-M   'P 1'
#
loop_
_entity.id
_entity.type
_entity.pdbx_description
1 polymer ?
#
loop_
_entity_poly.entity_id
_entity_poly.type
_entity_poly.pdbx_seq_one_letter_code
_entity_poly.pdbx_strand_id
1 'polypeptide(L)'
;NGWIQEAVRRLDEESHLQVFRDGTQWEQSPMYHGEVLYCLLDSLLHLKRFDRPAPRRLWEKVRKMVYALAAWCKPDGHMPCHGDSDDIDARDLIAEGAVLFKDGRLKFLAHGILLEDNLWNLSWEEKAFYDGLEAREPEEASRALTDSGNYFLRDGLGADSDYLRFHCGCMGSGHGHGDQLHVDYFSHGEDILVDAGRYTYVDNDIRKRLKAPAAHNKVCIDGE
;
A
#
# COMPACT_ATOMS: atom_id res chain seq x y z
N ASN A 1 -21.57 24.86 3.85
CA ASN A 1 -20.55 23.88 4.20
C ASN A 1 -21.05 22.51 4.66
N GLY A 2 -22.34 22.21 4.57
CA GLY A 2 -22.90 20.90 4.91
C GLY A 2 -22.35 19.75 4.05
N TRP A 3 -22.03 20.02 2.77
CA TRP A 3 -21.42 19.02 1.88
C TRP A 3 -20.06 18.53 2.33
N ILE A 4 -19.17 19.41 2.80
CA ILE A 4 -17.85 19.04 3.30
C ILE A 4 -17.99 18.19 4.58
N GLN A 5 -18.88 18.58 5.49
CA GLN A 5 -19.12 17.82 6.72
C GLN A 5 -19.64 16.41 6.41
N GLU A 6 -20.59 16.29 5.48
CA GLU A 6 -21.13 15.00 5.06
C GLU A 6 -20.08 14.15 4.34
N ALA A 7 -19.26 14.73 3.47
CA ALA A 7 -18.17 14.03 2.81
C ALA A 7 -17.16 13.48 3.82
N VAL A 8 -16.70 14.31 4.77
CA VAL A 8 -15.77 13.89 5.83
C VAL A 8 -16.37 12.78 6.70
N ARG A 9 -17.66 12.89 7.05
CA ARG A 9 -18.35 11.84 7.81
C ARG A 9 -18.35 10.50 7.06
N ARG A 10 -18.66 10.51 5.76
CA ARG A 10 -18.64 9.30 4.92
C ARG A 10 -17.24 8.72 4.78
N LEU A 11 -16.23 9.54 4.48
CA LEU A 11 -14.84 9.09 4.40
C LEU A 11 -14.39 8.41 5.70
N ASP A 12 -14.74 8.99 6.83
CA ASP A 12 -14.42 8.44 8.14
C ASP A 12 -15.13 7.10 8.40
N GLU A 13 -16.42 7.00 8.12
CA GLU A 13 -17.19 5.76 8.27
C GLU A 13 -16.70 4.66 7.33
N GLU A 14 -16.54 4.96 6.02
CA GLU A 14 -16.09 4.00 5.02
C GLU A 14 -14.66 3.51 5.27
N SER A 15 -13.75 4.39 5.70
CA SER A 15 -12.39 3.98 6.06
C SER A 15 -12.37 2.97 7.21
N HIS A 16 -13.38 3.03 8.13
CA HIS A 16 -13.51 2.06 9.22
C HIS A 16 -14.07 0.71 8.77
N LEU A 17 -14.90 0.69 7.72
CA LEU A 17 -15.47 -0.54 7.16
C LEU A 17 -14.48 -1.24 6.23
N GLN A 18 -13.72 -0.47 5.44
CA GLN A 18 -12.90 -0.98 4.36
C GLN A 18 -11.42 -1.20 4.72
N VAL A 19 -10.99 -0.76 5.90
CA VAL A 19 -9.58 -0.84 6.30
C VAL A 19 -9.43 -1.57 7.63
N PHE A 20 -8.65 -2.64 7.62
CA PHE A 20 -8.29 -3.41 8.81
C PHE A 20 -7.61 -2.53 9.88
N ARG A 21 -7.49 -3.05 11.10
CA ARG A 21 -6.84 -2.33 12.21
C ARG A 21 -5.36 -2.10 11.96
N ASP A 22 -4.71 -2.98 11.19
CA ASP A 22 -3.30 -2.88 10.80
C ASP A 22 -3.03 -1.88 9.68
N GLY A 23 -4.09 -1.37 9.02
CA GLY A 23 -4.01 -0.39 7.95
C GLY A 23 -4.18 -0.95 6.54
N THR A 24 -4.26 -2.26 6.36
CA THR A 24 -4.48 -2.88 5.05
C THR A 24 -5.92 -2.67 4.59
N GLN A 25 -6.13 -2.34 3.33
CA GLN A 25 -7.44 -2.27 2.70
C GLN A 25 -7.99 -3.70 2.48
N TRP A 26 -9.28 -3.91 2.70
CA TRP A 26 -9.92 -5.22 2.83
C TRP A 26 -9.90 -6.09 1.56
N GLU A 27 -9.67 -5.49 0.38
CA GLU A 27 -9.61 -6.23 -0.89
C GLU A 27 -8.32 -7.02 -1.08
N GLN A 28 -7.32 -6.82 -0.20
CA GLN A 28 -6.06 -7.55 -0.19
C GLN A 28 -5.23 -7.42 -1.49
N SER A 29 -5.45 -6.34 -2.25
CA SER A 29 -4.69 -6.04 -3.46
C SER A 29 -3.90 -4.73 -3.25
N PRO A 30 -2.57 -4.74 -3.38
CA PRO A 30 -1.74 -3.55 -3.14
C PRO A 30 -2.12 -2.35 -4.01
N MET A 31 -2.42 -2.56 -5.30
CA MET A 31 -2.84 -1.48 -6.19
C MET A 31 -4.15 -0.84 -5.72
N TYR A 32 -5.17 -1.65 -5.38
CA TYR A 32 -6.45 -1.13 -4.90
C TYR A 32 -6.35 -0.51 -3.50
N HIS A 33 -5.41 -1.00 -2.67
CA HIS A 33 -5.04 -0.31 -1.45
C HIS A 33 -4.47 1.09 -1.76
N GLY A 34 -3.60 1.20 -2.76
CA GLY A 34 -3.04 2.47 -3.25
C GLY A 34 -4.11 3.44 -3.74
N GLU A 35 -5.06 2.96 -4.55
CA GLU A 35 -6.18 3.77 -5.07
C GLU A 35 -7.06 4.37 -3.94
N VAL A 36 -7.44 3.54 -2.97
CA VAL A 36 -8.20 4.03 -1.80
C VAL A 36 -7.37 4.99 -0.97
N LEU A 37 -6.09 4.69 -0.76
CA LEU A 37 -5.17 5.56 -0.02
C LEU A 37 -4.98 6.90 -0.72
N TYR A 38 -4.81 6.92 -2.04
CA TYR A 38 -4.73 8.15 -2.84
C TYR A 38 -5.92 9.07 -2.58
N CYS A 39 -7.14 8.55 -2.69
CA CYS A 39 -8.36 9.32 -2.44
C CYS A 39 -8.41 9.91 -1.01
N LEU A 40 -7.95 9.14 -0.02
CA LEU A 40 -7.94 9.58 1.39
C LEU A 40 -6.82 10.58 1.68
N LEU A 41 -5.61 10.39 1.12
CA LEU A 41 -4.48 11.32 1.24
C LEU A 41 -4.83 12.68 0.63
N ASP A 42 -5.31 12.69 -0.62
CA ASP A 42 -5.73 13.90 -1.33
C ASP A 42 -6.81 14.65 -0.56
N SER A 43 -7.82 13.92 -0.06
CA SER A 43 -8.87 14.50 0.78
C SER A 43 -8.30 15.17 2.04
N LEU A 44 -7.37 14.51 2.76
CA LEU A 44 -6.78 15.05 3.98
C LEU A 44 -5.83 16.22 3.69
N LEU A 45 -5.06 16.18 2.59
CA LEU A 45 -4.24 17.31 2.14
C LEU A 45 -5.11 18.56 1.87
N HIS A 46 -6.22 18.38 1.14
CA HIS A 46 -7.16 19.47 0.87
C HIS A 46 -7.81 20.00 2.17
N LEU A 47 -8.28 19.15 3.05
CA LEU A 47 -8.84 19.58 4.33
C LEU A 47 -7.83 20.39 5.14
N LYS A 48 -6.56 19.97 5.17
CA LYS A 48 -5.47 20.67 5.83
C LYS A 48 -5.19 22.03 5.19
N ARG A 49 -5.08 22.11 3.86
CA ARG A 49 -4.83 23.35 3.11
C ARG A 49 -5.90 24.42 3.33
N PHE A 50 -7.15 23.99 3.48
CA PHE A 50 -8.29 24.89 3.69
C PHE A 50 -8.73 25.02 5.16
N ASP A 51 -7.89 24.57 6.09
CA ASP A 51 -8.16 24.61 7.55
C ASP A 51 -9.54 24.03 7.91
N ARG A 52 -9.84 22.85 7.35
CA ARG A 52 -11.09 22.12 7.62
C ARG A 52 -10.83 20.95 8.55
N PRO A 53 -11.65 20.80 9.63
CA PRO A 53 -11.45 19.71 10.58
C PRO A 53 -11.81 18.34 9.96
N ALA A 54 -11.02 17.32 10.32
CA ALA A 54 -11.35 15.93 10.11
C ALA A 54 -11.17 15.13 11.41
N PRO A 55 -11.93 14.04 11.64
CA PRO A 55 -11.81 13.22 12.83
C PRO A 55 -10.38 12.68 13.02
N ARG A 56 -9.88 12.70 14.25
CA ARG A 56 -8.53 12.17 14.56
C ARG A 56 -8.37 10.71 14.12
N ARG A 57 -9.40 9.91 14.29
CA ARG A 57 -9.39 8.49 13.90
C ARG A 57 -9.20 8.30 12.38
N LEU A 58 -9.71 9.21 11.53
CA LEU A 58 -9.45 9.18 10.09
C LEU A 58 -7.96 9.43 9.79
N TRP A 59 -7.35 10.45 10.42
CA TRP A 59 -5.91 10.71 10.32
C TRP A 59 -5.06 9.50 10.72
N GLU A 60 -5.40 8.87 11.84
CA GLU A 60 -4.71 7.69 12.36
C GLU A 60 -4.86 6.49 11.40
N LYS A 61 -6.04 6.31 10.81
CA LYS A 61 -6.31 5.26 9.84
C LYS A 61 -5.48 5.45 8.57
N VAL A 62 -5.52 6.63 7.98
CA VAL A 62 -4.76 6.95 6.75
C VAL A 62 -3.26 6.80 7.00
N ARG A 63 -2.75 7.25 8.14
CA ARG A 63 -1.34 7.03 8.49
C ARG A 63 -0.97 5.56 8.52
N LYS A 64 -1.81 4.71 9.09
CA LYS A 64 -1.57 3.25 9.09
C LYS A 64 -1.60 2.67 7.68
N MET A 65 -2.48 3.17 6.82
CA MET A 65 -2.53 2.74 5.42
C MET A 65 -1.24 3.08 4.66
N VAL A 66 -0.65 4.27 4.87
CA VAL A 66 0.64 4.62 4.27
C VAL A 66 1.74 3.65 4.73
N TYR A 67 1.79 3.31 6.01
CA TYR A 67 2.75 2.34 6.53
C TYR A 67 2.49 0.91 6.05
N ALA A 68 1.23 0.53 5.86
CA ALA A 68 0.88 -0.75 5.27
C ALA A 68 1.32 -0.82 3.80
N LEU A 69 1.09 0.26 3.02
CA LEU A 69 1.59 0.34 1.65
C LEU A 69 3.12 0.25 1.58
N ALA A 70 3.82 0.98 2.45
CA ALA A 70 5.29 0.92 2.51
C ALA A 70 5.82 -0.49 2.89
N ALA A 71 5.06 -1.27 3.67
CA ALA A 71 5.41 -2.67 3.93
C ALA A 71 5.19 -3.56 2.69
N TRP A 72 4.16 -3.30 1.88
CA TRP A 72 3.90 -3.99 0.62
C TRP A 72 4.99 -3.73 -0.43
N CYS A 73 5.53 -2.50 -0.50
CA CYS A 73 6.52 -2.17 -1.51
C CYS A 73 7.78 -3.02 -1.38
N LYS A 74 8.23 -3.56 -2.50
CA LYS A 74 9.54 -4.21 -2.63
C LYS A 74 10.67 -3.20 -2.40
N PRO A 75 11.93 -3.63 -2.23
CA PRO A 75 13.07 -2.73 -2.04
C PRO A 75 13.29 -1.71 -3.17
N ASP A 76 12.82 -2.00 -4.37
CA ASP A 76 12.83 -1.08 -5.54
C ASP A 76 11.74 0.01 -5.48
N GLY A 77 10.82 -0.07 -4.52
CA GLY A 77 9.69 0.85 -4.37
C GLY A 77 8.42 0.44 -5.09
N HIS A 78 8.45 -0.66 -5.84
CA HIS A 78 7.31 -1.18 -6.59
C HIS A 78 6.43 -2.11 -5.75
N MET A 79 5.13 -2.11 -6.02
CA MET A 79 4.18 -3.04 -5.42
C MET A 79 4.30 -4.42 -6.08
N PRO A 80 4.14 -5.53 -5.32
CA PRO A 80 4.04 -6.85 -5.93
C PRO A 80 2.72 -7.00 -6.69
N CYS A 81 2.73 -7.78 -7.77
CA CYS A 81 1.54 -8.11 -8.59
C CYS A 81 0.55 -9.05 -7.88
N HIS A 82 0.31 -8.87 -6.59
CA HIS A 82 -0.57 -9.72 -5.79
C HIS A 82 -2.05 -9.39 -6.02
N GLY A 83 -2.88 -10.42 -6.16
CA GLY A 83 -4.28 -10.23 -6.53
C GLY A 83 -4.41 -9.51 -7.88
N ASP A 84 -5.31 -8.56 -7.99
CA ASP A 84 -5.49 -7.74 -9.19
C ASP A 84 -4.53 -6.54 -9.27
N SER A 85 -3.33 -6.63 -8.72
CA SER A 85 -2.33 -5.56 -8.76
C SER A 85 -1.44 -5.63 -9.99
N ASP A 86 -1.03 -4.46 -10.45
CA ASP A 86 0.04 -4.27 -11.42
C ASP A 86 1.34 -3.89 -10.68
N ASP A 87 2.48 -4.02 -11.33
CA ASP A 87 3.77 -3.59 -10.84
C ASP A 87 3.90 -2.06 -10.97
N ILE A 88 3.51 -1.35 -9.93
CA ILE A 88 3.44 0.12 -9.88
C ILE A 88 4.38 0.64 -8.80
N ASP A 89 5.14 1.69 -9.12
CA ASP A 89 5.92 2.43 -8.13
C ASP A 89 4.97 3.23 -7.21
N ALA A 90 4.99 2.92 -5.93
CA ALA A 90 4.10 3.53 -4.94
C ALA A 90 4.79 4.58 -4.04
N ARG A 91 6.01 4.97 -4.38
CA ARG A 91 6.78 5.93 -3.57
C ARG A 91 6.15 7.31 -3.54
N ASP A 92 5.36 7.69 -4.54
CA ASP A 92 4.58 8.92 -4.57
C ASP A 92 3.60 9.01 -3.39
N LEU A 93 2.79 7.98 -3.15
CA LEU A 93 1.84 7.93 -2.03
C LEU A 93 2.54 7.93 -0.68
N ILE A 94 3.69 7.26 -0.57
CA ILE A 94 4.49 7.24 0.65
C ILE A 94 5.10 8.63 0.91
N ALA A 95 5.57 9.31 -0.14
CA ALA A 95 6.11 10.69 -0.06
C ALA A 95 5.02 11.70 0.35
N GLU A 96 3.80 11.59 -0.20
CA GLU A 96 2.65 12.40 0.22
C GLU A 96 2.31 12.17 1.70
N GLY A 97 2.36 10.91 2.14
CA GLY A 97 2.23 10.55 3.54
C GLY A 97 3.31 11.21 4.41
N ALA A 98 4.57 11.26 3.94
CA ALA A 98 5.65 11.93 4.66
C ALA A 98 5.39 13.44 4.85
N VAL A 99 4.86 14.10 3.83
CA VAL A 99 4.45 15.53 3.89
C VAL A 99 3.27 15.73 4.83
N LEU A 100 2.23 14.92 4.66
CA LEU A 100 0.98 15.05 5.43
C LEU A 100 1.21 14.86 6.93
N PHE A 101 1.97 13.83 7.29
CA PHE A 101 2.25 13.45 8.68
C PHE A 101 3.55 14.03 9.24
N LYS A 102 4.34 14.75 8.43
CA LYS A 102 5.65 15.30 8.81
C LYS A 102 6.58 14.21 9.36
N ASP A 103 6.61 13.06 8.67
CA ASP A 103 7.29 11.85 9.17
C ASP A 103 8.51 11.51 8.29
N GLY A 104 9.71 11.70 8.83
CA GLY A 104 10.97 11.41 8.15
C GLY A 104 11.19 9.92 7.84
N ARG A 105 10.50 9.00 8.56
CA ARG A 105 10.55 7.57 8.27
C ARG A 105 9.84 7.25 6.96
N LEU A 106 8.70 7.91 6.70
CA LEU A 106 8.01 7.79 5.42
C LEU A 106 8.86 8.38 4.28
N LYS A 107 9.57 9.51 4.51
CA LYS A 107 10.54 10.01 3.52
C LYS A 107 11.64 9.00 3.22
N PHE A 108 12.16 8.32 4.22
CA PHE A 108 13.15 7.26 4.04
C PHE A 108 12.59 6.11 3.19
N LEU A 109 11.39 5.63 3.53
CA LEU A 109 10.69 4.55 2.81
C LEU A 109 10.28 4.93 1.38
N ALA A 110 10.11 6.23 1.09
CA ALA A 110 9.94 6.76 -0.27
C ALA A 110 11.30 6.99 -0.98
N HIS A 111 12.41 6.52 -0.43
CA HIS A 111 13.78 6.71 -0.94
C HIS A 111 14.19 8.18 -1.09
N GLY A 112 13.51 9.10 -0.41
CA GLY A 112 13.79 10.53 -0.46
C GLY A 112 13.41 11.22 -1.77
N ILE A 113 12.70 10.55 -2.68
CA ILE A 113 12.33 11.08 -4.01
C ILE A 113 10.88 11.58 -4.04
N LEU A 114 10.58 12.39 -5.05
CA LEU A 114 9.21 12.74 -5.49
C LEU A 114 9.04 12.25 -6.92
N LEU A 115 7.95 11.56 -7.18
CA LEU A 115 7.57 11.12 -8.52
C LEU A 115 6.69 12.16 -9.23
N GLU A 116 6.31 11.90 -10.48
CA GLU A 116 5.56 12.83 -11.31
C GLU A 116 4.25 13.27 -10.65
N ASP A 117 3.49 12.35 -10.07
CA ASP A 117 2.21 12.65 -9.43
C ASP A 117 2.36 13.61 -8.23
N ASN A 118 3.45 13.51 -7.48
CA ASN A 118 3.75 14.47 -6.41
C ASN A 118 3.96 15.89 -6.93
N LEU A 119 4.43 16.06 -8.17
CA LEU A 119 4.62 17.39 -8.77
C LEU A 119 3.29 18.10 -9.03
N TRP A 120 2.22 17.34 -9.23
CA TRP A 120 0.86 17.84 -9.40
C TRP A 120 0.10 17.98 -8.08
N ASN A 121 0.24 17.00 -7.20
CA ASN A 121 -0.55 16.92 -5.97
C ASN A 121 -0.01 17.84 -4.86
N LEU A 122 1.31 18.05 -4.78
CA LEU A 122 1.92 18.87 -3.72
C LEU A 122 2.12 20.33 -4.15
N SER A 123 1.82 21.25 -3.23
CA SER A 123 2.16 22.68 -3.40
C SER A 123 3.69 22.91 -3.35
N TRP A 124 4.14 24.10 -3.77
CA TRP A 124 5.55 24.47 -3.68
C TRP A 124 6.08 24.45 -2.25
N GLU A 125 5.27 24.88 -1.27
CA GLU A 125 5.62 24.89 0.14
C GLU A 125 5.73 23.46 0.69
N GLU A 126 4.86 22.56 0.25
CA GLU A 126 4.86 21.14 0.65
C GLU A 126 6.06 20.40 0.05
N LYS A 127 6.44 20.71 -1.20
CA LYS A 127 7.68 20.18 -1.82
C LYS A 127 8.92 20.70 -1.10
N ALA A 128 9.00 22.00 -0.84
CA ALA A 128 10.10 22.58 -0.07
C ALA A 128 10.17 22.01 1.35
N PHE A 129 9.03 21.74 1.99
CA PHE A 129 8.98 21.05 3.27
C PHE A 129 9.55 19.63 3.16
N TYR A 130 9.12 18.85 2.12
CA TYR A 130 9.62 17.51 1.89
C TYR A 130 11.13 17.49 1.68
N ASP A 131 11.66 18.40 0.87
CA ASP A 131 13.11 18.53 0.61
C ASP A 131 13.89 18.77 1.91
N GLY A 132 13.39 19.65 2.78
CA GLY A 132 14.00 19.95 4.09
C GLY A 132 13.74 18.92 5.18
N LEU A 133 12.83 17.98 4.99
CA LEU A 133 12.51 16.94 5.98
C LEU A 133 13.68 15.95 6.09
N GLU A 134 14.22 15.75 7.28
CA GLU A 134 15.27 14.76 7.52
C GLU A 134 14.71 13.34 7.34
N ALA A 135 15.30 12.57 6.41
CA ALA A 135 14.97 11.15 6.26
C ALA A 135 15.52 10.36 7.46
N ARG A 136 14.69 9.49 8.04
CA ARG A 136 15.04 8.68 9.21
C ARG A 136 14.74 7.23 8.93
N GLU A 137 15.74 6.39 9.04
CA GLU A 137 15.54 4.95 8.90
C GLU A 137 14.61 4.41 10.00
N PRO A 138 13.58 3.60 9.65
CA PRO A 138 12.78 2.88 10.65
C PRO A 138 13.64 1.91 11.46
N GLU A 139 13.29 1.70 12.74
CA GLU A 139 14.01 0.78 13.63
C GLU A 139 13.84 -0.70 13.21
N GLU A 140 12.69 -1.03 12.60
CA GLU A 140 12.35 -2.38 12.17
C GLU A 140 12.16 -2.40 10.66
N ALA A 141 12.90 -3.28 9.96
CA ALA A 141 12.76 -3.52 8.54
C ALA A 141 11.58 -4.47 8.25
N SER A 142 11.45 -5.54 9.03
CA SER A 142 10.35 -6.52 8.90
C SER A 142 9.06 -5.99 9.51
N ARG A 143 7.91 -6.40 8.93
CA ARG A 143 6.59 -5.96 9.38
C ARG A 143 5.57 -7.10 9.39
N ALA A 144 4.73 -7.13 10.41
CA ALA A 144 3.57 -8.03 10.47
C ALA A 144 2.28 -7.21 10.46
N LEU A 145 1.44 -7.43 9.46
CA LEU A 145 0.08 -6.90 9.35
C LEU A 145 -0.88 -8.04 9.70
N THR A 146 -1.08 -8.25 11.00
CA THR A 146 -1.70 -9.47 11.54
C THR A 146 -3.19 -9.56 11.33
N ASP A 147 -3.90 -8.41 11.24
CA ASP A 147 -5.35 -8.43 11.01
C ASP A 147 -5.69 -8.81 9.57
N SER A 148 -4.82 -8.46 8.61
CA SER A 148 -4.94 -8.82 7.20
C SER A 148 -4.19 -10.10 6.82
N GLY A 149 -3.31 -10.60 7.70
CA GLY A 149 -2.52 -11.82 7.48
C GLY A 149 -1.37 -11.65 6.49
N ASN A 150 -0.78 -10.45 6.41
CA ASN A 150 0.38 -10.18 5.57
C ASN A 150 1.64 -10.01 6.44
N TYR A 151 2.68 -10.73 6.10
CA TYR A 151 3.96 -10.74 6.83
C TYR A 151 5.10 -10.43 5.86
N PHE A 152 5.90 -9.44 6.22
CA PHE A 152 7.01 -8.94 5.42
C PHE A 152 8.30 -9.12 6.20
N LEU A 153 9.19 -9.97 5.69
CA LEU A 153 10.50 -10.21 6.24
C LEU A 153 11.54 -9.53 5.36
N ARG A 154 12.43 -8.80 5.99
CA ARG A 154 13.50 -8.06 5.32
C ARG A 154 14.79 -8.17 6.14
N ASP A 155 15.92 -8.25 5.47
CA ASP A 155 17.24 -8.13 6.10
C ASP A 155 17.72 -6.68 6.21
N GLY A 156 17.04 -5.75 5.51
CA GLY A 156 17.30 -4.31 5.52
C GLY A 156 16.21 -3.52 4.79
N LEU A 157 16.45 -2.22 4.61
CA LEU A 157 15.55 -1.30 3.90
C LEU A 157 16.24 -0.63 2.69
N GLY A 158 17.45 -1.07 2.31
CA GLY A 158 18.14 -0.62 1.11
C GLY A 158 17.59 -1.27 -0.17
N ALA A 159 17.95 -0.71 -1.33
CA ALA A 159 17.47 -1.20 -2.63
C ALA A 159 17.92 -2.63 -2.96
N ASP A 160 19.05 -3.08 -2.40
CA ASP A 160 19.60 -4.42 -2.62
C ASP A 160 19.19 -5.41 -1.51
N SER A 161 18.32 -5.01 -0.57
CA SER A 161 17.88 -5.84 0.54
C SER A 161 17.01 -6.99 0.08
N ASP A 162 17.05 -8.09 0.83
CA ASP A 162 16.11 -9.19 0.65
C ASP A 162 14.73 -8.80 1.17
N TYR A 163 13.71 -9.20 0.42
CA TYR A 163 12.32 -9.04 0.80
C TYR A 163 11.56 -10.34 0.55
N LEU A 164 10.91 -10.83 1.57
CA LEU A 164 9.98 -11.94 1.47
C LEU A 164 8.64 -11.51 2.04
N ARG A 165 7.59 -11.65 1.24
CA ARG A 165 6.23 -11.52 1.70
C ARG A 165 5.58 -12.89 1.83
N PHE A 166 4.87 -13.10 2.92
CA PHE A 166 4.02 -14.27 3.16
C PHE A 166 2.59 -13.81 3.44
N HIS A 167 1.64 -14.36 2.68
CA HIS A 167 0.22 -14.10 2.87
C HIS A 167 -0.50 -15.31 3.42
N CYS A 168 -1.16 -15.17 4.60
CA CYS A 168 -2.03 -16.19 5.19
C CYS A 168 -3.33 -15.59 5.74
N GLY A 169 -3.81 -14.55 5.11
CA GLY A 169 -5.04 -13.84 5.45
C GLY A 169 -6.28 -14.35 4.71
N CYS A 170 -7.31 -13.52 4.71
CA CYS A 170 -8.50 -13.75 3.89
C CYS A 170 -8.19 -13.45 2.42
N MET A 171 -8.95 -14.05 1.51
CA MET A 171 -8.81 -13.82 0.06
C MET A 171 -9.11 -12.38 -0.39
N GLY A 172 -9.59 -11.53 0.49
CA GLY A 172 -10.09 -10.22 0.14
C GLY A 172 -11.47 -10.28 -0.55
N SER A 173 -11.76 -9.25 -1.35
CA SER A 173 -13.01 -9.12 -2.08
C SER A 173 -12.81 -9.37 -3.58
N GLY A 174 -13.48 -8.61 -4.45
CA GLY A 174 -13.47 -8.81 -5.91
C GLY A 174 -12.10 -8.84 -6.56
N HIS A 175 -11.09 -8.19 -5.96
CA HIS A 175 -9.73 -8.11 -6.46
C HIS A 175 -8.76 -9.12 -5.83
N GLY A 176 -9.20 -9.91 -4.85
CA GLY A 176 -8.42 -11.00 -4.27
C GLY A 176 -8.41 -12.25 -5.13
N HIS A 177 -7.42 -13.11 -4.91
CA HIS A 177 -7.22 -14.39 -5.59
C HIS A 177 -7.23 -15.56 -4.59
N GLY A 178 -7.12 -16.79 -5.07
CA GLY A 178 -6.98 -18.00 -4.24
C GLY A 178 -5.56 -18.20 -3.70
N ASP A 179 -4.99 -17.17 -3.10
CA ASP A 179 -3.58 -16.94 -2.85
C ASP A 179 -3.14 -17.12 -1.37
N GLN A 180 -3.96 -17.73 -0.53
CA GLN A 180 -3.53 -18.07 0.84
C GLN A 180 -2.27 -18.92 0.83
N LEU A 181 -1.33 -18.63 1.73
CA LEU A 181 0.01 -19.21 1.84
C LEU A 181 0.95 -18.84 0.68
N HIS A 182 0.61 -17.83 -0.10
CA HIS A 182 1.46 -17.33 -1.17
C HIS A 182 2.73 -16.67 -0.60
N VAL A 183 3.83 -16.85 -1.33
CA VAL A 183 5.12 -16.22 -1.07
C VAL A 183 5.58 -15.43 -2.28
N ASP A 184 5.92 -14.15 -2.07
CA ASP A 184 6.75 -13.36 -2.98
C ASP A 184 8.18 -13.30 -2.42
N TYR A 185 9.18 -13.31 -3.28
CA TYR A 185 10.58 -13.15 -2.88
C TYR A 185 11.33 -12.27 -3.87
N PHE A 186 11.96 -11.22 -3.36
CA PHE A 186 12.82 -10.30 -4.08
C PHE A 186 14.19 -10.30 -3.42
N SER A 187 15.27 -10.33 -4.20
CA SER A 187 16.63 -10.40 -3.71
C SER A 187 17.61 -9.80 -4.71
N HIS A 188 18.61 -9.08 -4.22
CA HIS A 188 19.68 -8.50 -5.03
C HIS A 188 19.16 -7.63 -6.21
N GLY A 189 18.07 -6.91 -6.00
CA GLY A 189 17.49 -6.03 -7.03
C GLY A 189 16.62 -6.73 -8.06
N GLU A 190 16.30 -8.03 -7.87
CA GLU A 190 15.53 -8.83 -8.82
C GLU A 190 14.36 -9.58 -8.16
N ASP A 191 13.27 -9.71 -8.90
CA ASP A 191 12.13 -10.55 -8.52
C ASP A 191 12.49 -12.03 -8.74
N ILE A 192 12.44 -12.86 -7.69
CA ILE A 192 12.75 -14.29 -7.72
C ILE A 192 11.47 -15.13 -7.73
N LEU A 193 10.53 -14.83 -6.84
CA LEU A 193 9.20 -15.43 -6.82
C LEU A 193 8.17 -14.32 -6.89
N VAL A 194 7.31 -14.35 -7.90
CA VAL A 194 6.29 -13.34 -8.18
C VAL A 194 4.90 -13.95 -8.28
N ASP A 195 3.89 -13.17 -8.00
CA ASP A 195 2.52 -13.47 -8.38
C ASP A 195 2.30 -13.10 -9.87
N ALA A 196 1.45 -13.85 -10.55
CA ALA A 196 1.12 -13.62 -11.95
C ALA A 196 0.20 -12.41 -12.18
N GLY A 197 -0.38 -11.86 -11.12
CA GLY A 197 -1.29 -10.72 -11.20
C GLY A 197 -2.58 -11.01 -11.96
N ARG A 198 -3.18 -9.97 -12.55
CA ARG A 198 -4.53 -10.04 -13.12
C ARG A 198 -4.60 -10.29 -14.64
N TYR A 199 -3.66 -9.82 -15.42
CA TYR A 199 -3.65 -9.79 -16.89
C TYR A 199 -4.89 -9.10 -17.52
N THR A 200 -6.14 -9.48 -17.16
CA THR A 200 -7.38 -8.97 -17.75
C THR A 200 -8.56 -9.03 -16.78
N TYR A 201 -9.57 -8.17 -17.00
CA TYR A 201 -10.89 -8.24 -16.34
C TYR A 201 -11.95 -8.95 -17.18
N VAL A 202 -11.62 -9.36 -18.40
CA VAL A 202 -12.53 -10.15 -19.23
C VAL A 202 -12.72 -11.53 -18.60
N ASP A 203 -13.98 -11.95 -18.38
CA ASP A 203 -14.29 -13.29 -17.89
C ASP A 203 -13.96 -14.34 -18.96
N ASN A 204 -12.78 -14.91 -18.82
CA ASN A 204 -12.24 -15.95 -19.72
C ASN A 204 -11.38 -16.93 -18.92
N ASP A 205 -10.91 -17.99 -19.61
CA ASP A 205 -10.12 -19.05 -18.99
C ASP A 205 -8.77 -18.56 -18.43
N ILE A 206 -8.16 -17.53 -19.04
CA ILE A 206 -6.89 -16.94 -18.54
C ILE A 206 -7.16 -16.30 -17.17
N ARG A 207 -8.17 -15.45 -17.07
CA ARG A 207 -8.56 -14.80 -15.80
C ARG A 207 -8.84 -15.82 -14.70
N LYS A 208 -9.60 -16.88 -15.02
CA LYS A 208 -9.94 -17.93 -14.06
C LYS A 208 -8.70 -18.68 -13.58
N ARG A 209 -7.76 -18.99 -14.48
CA ARG A 209 -6.50 -19.67 -14.13
C ARG A 209 -5.62 -18.81 -13.25
N LEU A 210 -5.49 -17.50 -13.53
CA LEU A 210 -4.65 -16.60 -12.74
C LEU A 210 -5.21 -16.37 -11.32
N LYS A 211 -6.53 -16.48 -11.13
CA LYS A 211 -7.17 -16.39 -9.81
C LYS A 211 -7.18 -17.71 -9.04
N ALA A 212 -6.86 -18.81 -9.69
CA ALA A 212 -6.93 -20.13 -9.08
C ALA A 212 -5.70 -20.42 -8.18
N PRO A 213 -5.82 -21.23 -7.13
CA PRO A 213 -4.74 -21.56 -6.21
C PRO A 213 -3.43 -22.01 -6.88
N ALA A 214 -3.54 -22.76 -7.97
CA ALA A 214 -2.38 -23.29 -8.70
C ALA A 214 -1.55 -22.23 -9.45
N ALA A 215 -2.02 -20.97 -9.54
CA ALA A 215 -1.28 -19.87 -10.17
C ALA A 215 -0.34 -19.15 -9.19
N HIS A 216 -0.38 -19.49 -7.92
CA HIS A 216 0.34 -18.80 -6.85
C HIS A 216 1.48 -19.64 -6.27
N ASN A 217 2.51 -18.97 -5.71
CA ASN A 217 3.67 -19.62 -5.08
C ASN A 217 3.28 -20.17 -3.70
N LYS A 218 2.56 -21.27 -3.67
CA LYS A 218 1.99 -21.87 -2.45
C LYS A 218 1.98 -23.40 -2.52
N VAL A 219 1.76 -24.04 -1.39
CA VAL A 219 1.48 -25.48 -1.35
C VAL A 219 -0.01 -25.69 -1.65
N CYS A 220 -0.32 -26.51 -2.65
CA CYS A 220 -1.66 -27.01 -2.95
C CYS A 220 -1.77 -28.48 -2.54
N ILE A 221 -2.85 -28.86 -1.87
CA ILE A 221 -3.13 -30.24 -1.48
C ILE A 221 -4.27 -30.74 -2.38
N ASP A 222 -4.03 -31.89 -3.06
CA ASP A 222 -4.97 -32.51 -4.00
C ASP A 222 -5.45 -31.58 -5.15
N GLY A 223 -4.67 -30.51 -5.44
CA GLY A 223 -4.98 -29.55 -6.49
C GLY A 223 -5.83 -28.36 -6.05
N GLU A 224 -6.09 -28.22 -4.75
CA GLU A 224 -6.84 -27.11 -4.14
C GLU A 224 -5.96 -26.23 -3.25
#